data_96138ed734ab693a611cf414983c1af4
#
_entry.id   96138ed734ab693a611cf414983c1af4
#
_cell.length_a   1.000
_cell.length_b   1.000
_cell.length_c   1.000
_cell.angle_alpha   90.00
_cell.angle_beta   90.00
_cell.angle_gamma   90.00
#
_symmetry.space_group_name_H-M   'P 1'
#
loop_
_entity.id
_entity.type
_entity.pdbx_description
1 polymer ?
#
loop_
_entity_poly.entity_id
_entity_poly.type
_entity_poly.pdbx_seq_one_letter_code
_entity_poly.pdbx_strand_id
1 'polypeptide(L)'
;MKYFLYCLQHYADFDGRARRSEYWFFQLFNFLITIGIYLIVLGIKEVIGINLGFLNTVYSIAVLIPNLAVSARRLHDTNRSGWWQLLTFATALTTSVLMLIFIYPLFVNGMNDYAISICMEQKGLLVLLCISIIFHLAAGTLLLFWYCFDSQQGVNRFGPNPKERNYANPYQQVPYNGGYSHQQ
;
A
#
# COMPACT_ATOMS: atom_id res chain seq x y z
N MET A 1 5.07 -11.31 -14.83
CA MET A 1 5.76 -12.18 -13.88
C MET A 1 7.16 -11.68 -13.51
N LYS A 2 8.03 -11.28 -14.47
CA LYS A 2 9.39 -10.79 -14.19
C LYS A 2 9.43 -9.66 -13.15
N TYR A 3 8.58 -8.63 -13.27
CA TYR A 3 8.55 -7.50 -12.33
C TYR A 3 8.12 -7.87 -10.91
N PHE A 4 7.17 -8.81 -10.78
CA PHE A 4 6.73 -9.30 -9.48
C PHE A 4 7.86 -10.03 -8.75
N LEU A 5 8.53 -10.97 -9.43
CA LEU A 5 9.67 -11.68 -8.87
C LEU A 5 10.83 -10.73 -8.54
N TYR A 6 11.09 -9.74 -9.40
CA TYR A 6 12.09 -8.71 -9.14
C TYR A 6 11.81 -7.95 -7.84
N CYS A 7 10.56 -7.54 -7.60
CA CYS A 7 10.18 -6.86 -6.36
C CYS A 7 10.33 -7.76 -5.13
N LEU A 8 10.06 -9.06 -5.25
CA LEU A 8 10.27 -10.02 -4.16
C LEU A 8 11.76 -10.28 -3.89
N GLN A 9 12.60 -10.29 -4.93
CA GLN A 9 14.06 -10.42 -4.76
C GLN A 9 14.67 -9.18 -4.10
N HIS A 10 14.10 -8.00 -4.37
CA HIS A 10 14.45 -6.71 -3.75
C HIS A 10 13.47 -6.37 -2.62
N TYR A 11 13.22 -7.37 -1.78
CA TYR A 11 12.21 -7.40 -0.73
C TYR A 11 12.19 -6.17 0.18
N ALA A 12 13.35 -5.73 0.64
CA ALA A 12 13.50 -4.59 1.55
C ALA A 12 14.39 -3.48 0.95
N ASP A 13 14.46 -3.40 -0.38
CA ASP A 13 15.20 -2.35 -1.05
C ASP A 13 14.28 -1.14 -1.26
N PHE A 14 14.47 -0.13 -0.42
CA PHE A 14 13.72 1.13 -0.47
C PHE A 14 14.43 2.18 -1.31
N ASP A 15 15.68 1.95 -1.73
CA ASP A 15 16.47 2.88 -2.49
C ASP A 15 16.20 2.78 -4.00
N GLY A 16 16.56 3.85 -4.72
CA GLY A 16 16.39 3.90 -6.14
C GLY A 16 14.98 4.26 -6.60
N ARG A 17 14.66 3.93 -7.86
CA ARG A 17 13.41 4.33 -8.54
C ARG A 17 12.76 3.11 -9.18
N ALA A 18 11.41 3.05 -9.16
CA ALA A 18 10.63 2.01 -9.82
C ALA A 18 9.76 2.56 -10.94
N ARG A 19 9.72 1.84 -12.09
CA ARG A 19 8.82 2.17 -13.20
C ARG A 19 7.35 1.99 -12.83
N ARG A 20 6.44 2.67 -13.55
CA ARG A 20 4.99 2.41 -13.46
C ARG A 20 4.67 0.93 -13.66
N SER A 21 5.27 0.28 -14.65
CA SER A 21 5.04 -1.14 -14.92
C SER A 21 5.46 -2.03 -13.74
N GLU A 22 6.60 -1.78 -13.09
CA GLU A 22 7.03 -2.55 -11.91
C GLU A 22 5.98 -2.47 -10.80
N TYR A 23 5.54 -1.24 -10.47
CA TYR A 23 4.54 -1.00 -9.45
C TYR A 23 3.19 -1.65 -9.77
N TRP A 24 2.62 -1.35 -10.96
CA TRP A 24 1.28 -1.83 -11.30
C TRP A 24 1.21 -3.34 -11.53
N PHE A 25 2.24 -3.96 -12.13
CA PHE A 25 2.28 -5.42 -12.22
C PHE A 25 2.45 -6.08 -10.85
N PHE A 26 3.23 -5.49 -9.94
CA PHE A 26 3.33 -5.99 -8.57
C PHE A 26 1.97 -5.94 -7.87
N GLN A 27 1.26 -4.81 -7.95
CA GLN A 27 -0.08 -4.67 -7.37
C GLN A 27 -1.09 -5.65 -7.99
N LEU A 28 -1.07 -5.80 -9.32
CA LEU A 28 -1.94 -6.73 -10.03
C LEU A 28 -1.73 -8.18 -9.57
N PHE A 29 -0.48 -8.64 -9.50
CA PHE A 29 -0.19 -10.00 -9.05
C PHE A 29 -0.55 -10.21 -7.58
N ASN A 30 -0.29 -9.25 -6.70
CA ASN A 30 -0.74 -9.31 -5.32
C ASN A 30 -2.26 -9.44 -5.21
N PHE A 31 -3.00 -8.66 -5.98
CA PHE A 31 -4.46 -8.72 -6.03
C PHE A 31 -4.95 -10.10 -6.48
N LEU A 32 -4.40 -10.63 -7.58
CA LEU A 32 -4.77 -11.94 -8.10
C LEU A 32 -4.45 -13.08 -7.11
N ILE A 33 -3.29 -13.02 -6.45
CA ILE A 33 -2.92 -14.03 -5.44
C ILE A 33 -3.84 -13.94 -4.23
N THR A 34 -4.15 -12.74 -3.75
CA THR A 34 -5.07 -12.54 -2.61
C THR A 34 -6.46 -13.10 -2.92
N ILE A 35 -7.00 -12.82 -4.11
CA ILE A 35 -8.28 -13.41 -4.55
C ILE A 35 -8.16 -14.94 -4.64
N GLY A 36 -7.09 -15.45 -5.22
CA GLY A 36 -6.85 -16.90 -5.33
C GLY A 36 -6.86 -17.59 -3.96
N ILE A 37 -6.13 -17.05 -2.99
CA ILE A 37 -6.12 -17.57 -1.61
C ILE A 37 -7.53 -17.50 -1.01
N TYR A 38 -8.22 -16.36 -1.17
CA TYR A 38 -9.58 -16.18 -0.64
C TYR A 38 -10.56 -17.24 -1.19
N LEU A 39 -10.54 -17.47 -2.51
CA LEU A 39 -11.42 -18.46 -3.15
C LEU A 39 -11.09 -19.90 -2.71
N ILE A 40 -9.81 -20.24 -2.58
CA ILE A 40 -9.37 -21.54 -2.07
C ILE A 40 -9.84 -21.74 -0.62
N VAL A 41 -9.64 -20.76 0.24
CA VAL A 41 -10.08 -20.80 1.64
C VAL A 41 -11.59 -20.94 1.75
N LEU A 42 -12.34 -20.21 0.92
CA LEU A 42 -13.80 -20.29 0.86
C LEU A 42 -14.24 -21.71 0.43
N GLY A 43 -13.64 -22.26 -0.62
CA GLY A 43 -13.95 -23.62 -1.09
C GLY A 43 -13.65 -24.70 -0.04
N ILE A 44 -12.52 -24.60 0.65
CA ILE A 44 -12.16 -25.54 1.73
C ILE A 44 -13.16 -25.44 2.88
N LYS A 45 -13.56 -24.23 3.25
CA LYS A 45 -14.54 -24.00 4.30
C LYS A 45 -15.90 -24.66 3.95
N GLU A 46 -16.38 -24.50 2.72
CA GLU A 46 -17.67 -25.05 2.30
C GLU A 46 -17.63 -26.58 2.16
N VAL A 47 -16.52 -27.16 1.69
CA VAL A 47 -16.42 -28.62 1.44
C VAL A 47 -16.01 -29.40 2.70
N ILE A 48 -15.08 -28.88 3.48
CA ILE A 48 -14.42 -29.60 4.59
C ILE A 48 -14.84 -29.03 5.95
N GLY A 49 -15.43 -27.82 6.00
CA GLY A 49 -15.80 -27.13 7.22
C GLY A 49 -14.64 -26.46 7.98
N ILE A 50 -13.41 -26.49 7.43
CA ILE A 50 -12.22 -25.92 8.07
C ILE A 50 -12.04 -24.46 7.66
N ASN A 51 -11.94 -23.56 8.64
CA ASN A 51 -11.68 -22.15 8.38
C ASN A 51 -10.17 -21.85 8.37
N LEU A 52 -9.61 -21.64 7.18
CA LEU A 52 -8.21 -21.26 6.96
C LEU A 52 -8.03 -19.76 6.66
N GLY A 53 -8.95 -18.90 7.11
CA GLY A 53 -8.93 -17.46 6.86
C GLY A 53 -7.62 -16.76 7.26
N PHE A 54 -6.88 -17.32 8.22
CA PHE A 54 -5.57 -16.80 8.64
C PHE A 54 -4.53 -16.78 7.50
N LEU A 55 -4.67 -17.59 6.46
CA LEU A 55 -3.72 -17.62 5.32
C LEU A 55 -3.67 -16.28 4.59
N ASN A 56 -4.79 -15.59 4.45
CA ASN A 56 -4.80 -14.24 3.88
C ASN A 56 -4.02 -13.24 4.75
N THR A 57 -4.12 -13.36 6.07
CA THR A 57 -3.37 -12.51 7.00
C THR A 57 -1.87 -12.78 6.91
N VAL A 58 -1.47 -14.06 6.89
CA VAL A 58 -0.05 -14.45 6.74
C VAL A 58 0.52 -13.93 5.42
N TYR A 59 -0.21 -14.11 4.32
CA TYR A 59 0.21 -13.57 3.02
C TYR A 59 0.35 -12.05 3.05
N SER A 60 -0.64 -11.33 3.60
CA SER A 60 -0.62 -9.86 3.69
C SER A 60 0.57 -9.35 4.49
N ILE A 61 0.93 -10.01 5.59
CA ILE A 61 2.12 -9.70 6.38
C ILE A 61 3.39 -9.97 5.56
N ALA A 62 3.46 -11.10 4.86
CA ALA A 62 4.62 -11.45 4.05
C ALA A 62 4.88 -10.45 2.92
N VAL A 63 3.84 -9.91 2.27
CA VAL A 63 4.01 -8.95 1.17
C VAL A 63 4.03 -7.50 1.61
N LEU A 64 3.85 -7.21 2.91
CA LEU A 64 3.82 -5.85 3.44
C LEU A 64 5.10 -5.07 3.10
N ILE A 65 6.26 -5.64 3.42
CA ILE A 65 7.56 -4.98 3.22
C ILE A 65 7.87 -4.77 1.74
N PRO A 66 7.78 -5.77 0.84
CA PRO A 66 8.02 -5.54 -0.58
C PRO A 66 7.02 -4.57 -1.20
N ASN A 67 5.77 -4.54 -0.72
CA ASN A 67 4.78 -3.56 -1.15
C ASN A 67 5.17 -2.13 -0.76
N LEU A 68 5.63 -1.93 0.48
CA LEU A 68 6.14 -0.64 0.94
C LEU A 68 7.39 -0.22 0.16
N ALA A 69 8.31 -1.15 -0.11
CA ALA A 69 9.55 -0.88 -0.83
C ALA A 69 9.28 -0.45 -2.29
N VAL A 70 8.45 -1.20 -3.02
CA VAL A 70 8.12 -0.83 -4.41
C VAL A 70 7.33 0.48 -4.49
N SER A 71 6.45 0.74 -3.53
CA SER A 71 5.68 1.98 -3.44
C SER A 71 6.58 3.18 -3.14
N ALA A 72 7.56 3.04 -2.22
CA ALA A 72 8.55 4.07 -1.94
C ALA A 72 9.40 4.39 -3.19
N ARG A 73 9.94 3.36 -3.85
CA ARG A 73 10.71 3.53 -5.10
C ARG A 73 9.87 4.15 -6.22
N ARG A 74 8.56 3.91 -6.22
CA ARG A 74 7.65 4.56 -7.17
C ARG A 74 7.46 6.05 -6.87
N LEU A 75 7.36 6.46 -5.61
CA LEU A 75 7.35 7.87 -5.21
C LEU A 75 8.69 8.55 -5.53
N HIS A 76 9.79 7.86 -5.30
CA HIS A 76 11.14 8.33 -5.68
C HIS A 76 11.26 8.62 -7.18
N ASP A 77 10.58 7.84 -8.02
CA ASP A 77 10.58 8.02 -9.46
C ASP A 77 9.93 9.34 -9.92
N THR A 78 9.02 9.87 -9.10
CA THR A 78 8.42 11.20 -9.27
C THR A 78 9.07 12.28 -8.40
N ASN A 79 10.29 12.03 -7.89
CA ASN A 79 11.08 12.91 -7.00
C ASN A 79 10.39 13.23 -5.66
N ARG A 80 9.54 12.33 -5.18
CA ARG A 80 8.85 12.44 -3.89
C ARG A 80 9.44 11.45 -2.90
N SER A 81 9.45 11.81 -1.61
CA SER A 81 9.90 10.93 -0.55
C SER A 81 8.91 9.77 -0.34
N GLY A 82 9.42 8.55 -0.11
CA GLY A 82 8.62 7.38 0.26
C GLY A 82 7.84 7.56 1.57
N TRP A 83 8.25 8.50 2.44
CA TRP A 83 7.58 8.81 3.70
C TRP A 83 6.13 9.31 3.53
N TRP A 84 5.75 9.80 2.36
CA TRP A 84 4.36 10.16 2.06
C TRP A 84 3.38 9.02 2.24
N GLN A 85 3.82 7.77 2.17
CA GLN A 85 2.99 6.59 2.45
C GLN A 85 2.50 6.58 3.91
N LEU A 86 3.31 7.10 4.86
CA LEU A 86 2.91 7.15 6.27
C LEU A 86 1.68 8.02 6.51
N LEU A 87 1.42 8.99 5.63
CA LEU A 87 0.20 9.80 5.71
C LEU A 87 -1.05 8.90 5.59
N THR A 88 -1.08 7.97 4.64
CA THR A 88 -2.21 7.05 4.48
C THR A 88 -2.30 6.05 5.63
N PHE A 89 -1.18 5.56 6.16
CA PHE A 89 -1.19 4.70 7.35
C PHE A 89 -1.72 5.43 8.58
N ALA A 90 -1.27 6.66 8.83
CA ALA A 90 -1.73 7.46 9.96
C ALA A 90 -3.23 7.76 9.86
N THR A 91 -3.70 8.17 8.68
CA THR A 91 -5.13 8.43 8.45
C THR A 91 -5.98 7.16 8.52
N ALA A 92 -5.49 6.02 8.03
CA ALA A 92 -6.16 4.73 8.15
C ALA A 92 -6.29 4.31 9.61
N LEU A 93 -5.20 4.43 10.38
CA LEU A 93 -5.21 4.11 11.82
C LEU A 93 -6.20 4.99 12.58
N THR A 94 -6.18 6.31 12.36
CA THR A 94 -7.11 7.25 12.99
C THR A 94 -8.56 6.90 12.66
N THR A 95 -8.85 6.66 11.37
CA THR A 95 -10.20 6.28 10.92
C THR A 95 -10.64 4.94 11.52
N SER A 96 -9.75 3.94 11.59
CA SER A 96 -10.05 2.64 12.19
C SER A 96 -10.36 2.75 13.68
N VAL A 97 -9.59 3.54 14.43
CA VAL A 97 -9.82 3.78 15.86
C VAL A 97 -11.17 4.47 16.08
N LEU A 98 -11.48 5.54 15.34
CA LEU A 98 -12.76 6.24 15.42
C LEU A 98 -13.94 5.32 15.07
N MET A 99 -13.76 4.46 14.05
CA MET A 99 -14.76 3.48 13.65
C MET A 99 -15.03 2.44 14.75
N LEU A 100 -13.97 1.93 15.38
CA LEU A 100 -14.10 0.98 16.51
C LEU A 100 -14.84 1.63 17.68
N ILE A 101 -14.51 2.85 18.06
CA ILE A 101 -15.18 3.59 19.14
C ILE A 101 -16.67 3.79 18.80
N PHE A 102 -16.97 4.14 17.54
CA PHE A 102 -18.36 4.36 17.10
C PHE A 102 -19.19 3.07 17.09
N ILE A 103 -18.62 1.93 16.71
CA ILE A 103 -19.30 0.64 16.62
C ILE A 103 -19.36 -0.07 18.01
N TYR A 104 -18.47 0.30 18.95
CA TYR A 104 -18.36 -0.37 20.25
C TYR A 104 -19.70 -0.58 20.98
N PRO A 105 -20.64 0.40 21.07
CA PRO A 105 -21.95 0.19 21.69
C PRO A 105 -22.78 -0.92 21.05
N LEU A 106 -22.73 -1.05 19.70
CA LEU A 106 -23.42 -2.10 18.96
C LEU A 106 -22.82 -3.48 19.24
N PHE A 107 -21.50 -3.54 19.41
CA PHE A 107 -20.81 -4.79 19.72
C PHE A 107 -21.12 -5.30 21.14
N VAL A 108 -21.15 -4.40 22.13
CA VAL A 108 -21.36 -4.78 23.54
C VAL A 108 -22.82 -5.07 23.85
N ASN A 109 -23.74 -4.27 23.33
CA ASN A 109 -25.16 -4.36 23.65
C ASN A 109 -25.99 -5.14 22.62
N GLY A 110 -25.34 -5.61 21.54
CA GLY A 110 -26.05 -6.17 20.39
C GLY A 110 -26.72 -5.08 19.55
N MET A 111 -27.29 -5.50 18.41
CA MET A 111 -28.06 -4.60 17.53
C MET A 111 -29.49 -4.42 18.07
N ASN A 112 -29.67 -3.60 19.10
CA ASN A 112 -30.95 -3.23 19.66
C ASN A 112 -31.17 -1.72 19.60
N ASP A 113 -32.41 -1.27 19.84
CA ASP A 113 -32.78 0.14 19.74
C ASP A 113 -31.98 1.03 20.70
N TYR A 114 -31.62 0.50 21.87
CA TYR A 114 -30.79 1.20 22.85
C TYR A 114 -29.38 1.46 22.33
N ALA A 115 -28.71 0.46 21.76
CA ALA A 115 -27.38 0.61 21.18
C ALA A 115 -27.38 1.57 19.97
N ILE A 116 -28.43 1.51 19.16
CA ILE A 116 -28.62 2.43 18.03
C ILE A 116 -28.82 3.86 18.54
N SER A 117 -29.61 4.08 19.60
CA SER A 117 -29.82 5.40 20.20
C SER A 117 -28.50 6.02 20.70
N ILE A 118 -27.64 5.22 21.37
CA ILE A 118 -26.31 5.67 21.81
C ILE A 118 -25.47 6.13 20.62
N CYS A 119 -25.43 5.36 19.55
CA CYS A 119 -24.70 5.76 18.34
C CYS A 119 -25.23 7.05 17.72
N MET A 120 -26.56 7.23 17.73
CA MET A 120 -27.20 8.44 17.20
C MET A 120 -26.98 9.69 18.09
N GLU A 121 -26.79 9.50 19.38
CA GLU A 121 -26.43 10.59 20.30
C GLU A 121 -24.97 11.06 20.11
N GLN A 122 -24.08 10.19 19.62
CA GLN A 122 -22.66 10.51 19.40
C GLN A 122 -22.42 11.33 18.12
N LYS A 123 -23.22 12.37 17.89
CA LYS A 123 -23.15 13.22 16.68
C LYS A 123 -21.77 13.80 16.44
N GLY A 124 -21.07 14.23 17.50
CA GLY A 124 -19.70 14.76 17.39
C GLY A 124 -18.72 13.73 16.88
N LEU A 125 -18.80 12.49 17.39
CA LEU A 125 -17.93 11.38 16.95
C LEU A 125 -18.24 10.99 15.50
N LEU A 126 -19.53 10.98 15.12
CA LEU A 126 -19.92 10.72 13.72
C LEU A 126 -19.34 11.76 12.76
N VAL A 127 -19.39 13.05 13.11
CA VAL A 127 -18.78 14.13 12.31
C VAL A 127 -17.28 13.93 12.20
N LEU A 128 -16.58 13.63 13.30
CA LEU A 128 -15.14 13.36 13.28
C LEU A 128 -14.80 12.15 12.40
N LEU A 129 -15.60 11.10 12.48
CA LEU A 129 -15.46 9.90 11.64
C LEU A 129 -15.63 10.24 10.15
N CYS A 130 -16.66 11.00 9.79
CA CYS A 130 -16.87 11.46 8.41
C CYS A 130 -15.68 12.29 7.90
N ILE A 131 -15.19 13.24 8.69
CA ILE A 131 -14.02 14.06 8.34
C ILE A 131 -12.78 13.17 8.16
N SER A 132 -12.54 12.21 9.06
CA SER A 132 -11.39 11.31 8.96
C SER A 132 -11.45 10.41 7.72
N ILE A 133 -12.64 9.92 7.35
CA ILE A 133 -12.85 9.15 6.11
C ILE A 133 -12.54 10.01 4.88
N ILE A 134 -13.07 11.23 4.82
CA ILE A 134 -12.81 12.16 3.70
C ILE A 134 -11.31 12.43 3.58
N PHE A 135 -10.64 12.69 4.71
CA PHE A 135 -9.20 12.94 4.70
C PHE A 135 -8.40 11.72 4.28
N HIS A 136 -8.78 10.52 4.73
CA HIS A 136 -8.15 9.25 4.31
C HIS A 136 -8.32 9.01 2.80
N LEU A 137 -9.52 9.21 2.26
CA LEU A 137 -9.79 9.09 0.83
C LEU A 137 -8.99 10.11 0.01
N ALA A 138 -8.90 11.35 0.47
CA ALA A 138 -8.11 12.40 -0.17
C ALA A 138 -6.61 12.04 -0.19
N ALA A 139 -6.06 11.57 0.93
CA ALA A 139 -4.67 11.13 1.02
C ALA A 139 -4.38 9.93 0.10
N GLY A 140 -5.27 8.93 0.06
CA GLY A 140 -5.16 7.78 -0.82
C GLY A 140 -5.23 8.16 -2.30
N THR A 141 -6.17 9.05 -2.67
CA THR A 141 -6.32 9.55 -4.04
C THR A 141 -5.08 10.35 -4.48
N LEU A 142 -4.51 11.16 -3.58
CA LEU A 142 -3.27 11.89 -3.85
C LEU A 142 -2.10 10.95 -4.16
N LEU A 143 -1.91 9.89 -3.35
CA LEU A 143 -0.88 8.89 -3.60
C LEU A 143 -1.12 8.13 -4.90
N LEU A 144 -2.37 7.70 -5.15
CA LEU A 144 -2.75 7.03 -6.38
C LEU A 144 -2.40 7.88 -7.61
N PHE A 145 -2.72 9.18 -7.55
CA PHE A 145 -2.38 10.13 -8.59
C PHE A 145 -0.86 10.18 -8.85
N TRP A 146 -0.04 10.24 -7.78
CA TRP A 146 1.42 10.22 -7.90
C TRP A 146 1.95 8.89 -8.45
N TYR A 147 1.34 7.77 -8.13
CA TYR A 147 1.69 6.47 -8.71
C TYR A 147 1.36 6.37 -10.21
N CYS A 148 0.40 7.15 -10.70
CA CYS A 148 0.04 7.22 -12.12
C CYS A 148 0.92 8.17 -12.94
N PHE A 149 1.64 9.14 -12.32
CA PHE A 149 2.50 10.06 -13.04
C PHE A 149 3.62 9.36 -13.81
N ASP A 150 4.12 9.98 -14.87
CA ASP A 150 5.27 9.45 -15.58
C ASP A 150 6.56 9.65 -14.79
N SER A 151 7.58 8.83 -15.10
CA SER A 151 8.91 8.92 -14.51
C SER A 151 9.52 10.27 -14.81
N GLN A 152 10.12 10.92 -13.82
CA GLN A 152 10.91 12.11 -14.04
C GLN A 152 12.08 11.80 -14.97
N GLN A 153 12.27 12.62 -15.99
CA GLN A 153 13.38 12.48 -16.94
C GLN A 153 14.74 12.75 -16.26
N GLY A 154 15.77 12.08 -16.74
CA GLY A 154 17.13 12.22 -16.24
C GLY A 154 17.33 11.67 -14.81
N VAL A 155 18.43 12.09 -14.21
CA VAL A 155 18.83 11.74 -12.85
C VAL A 155 18.10 12.64 -11.85
N ASN A 156 17.55 12.07 -10.78
CA ASN A 156 17.04 12.82 -9.64
C ASN A 156 17.77 12.40 -8.36
N ARG A 157 17.39 12.97 -7.20
CA ARG A 157 18.05 12.69 -5.92
C ARG A 157 18.04 11.21 -5.49
N PHE A 158 17.22 10.37 -6.13
CA PHE A 158 17.09 8.95 -5.85
C PHE A 158 17.75 8.06 -6.92
N GLY A 159 18.39 8.66 -7.93
CA GLY A 159 19.15 7.94 -8.93
C GLY A 159 18.69 8.15 -10.38
N PRO A 160 19.25 7.39 -11.32
CA PRO A 160 18.98 7.52 -12.75
C PRO A 160 17.58 7.05 -13.10
N ASN A 161 17.07 7.54 -14.24
CA ASN A 161 15.76 7.17 -14.75
C ASN A 161 15.67 5.66 -15.03
N PRO A 162 14.74 4.94 -14.41
CA PRO A 162 14.60 3.50 -14.61
C PRO A 162 14.20 3.12 -16.05
N LYS A 163 13.69 4.05 -16.86
CA LYS A 163 13.40 3.81 -18.28
C LYS A 163 14.66 3.69 -19.14
N GLU A 164 15.76 4.25 -18.67
CA GLU A 164 17.07 4.19 -19.34
C GLU A 164 17.86 2.92 -19.02
N ARG A 165 17.40 2.15 -17.99
CA ARG A 165 17.98 0.84 -17.68
C ARG A 165 17.68 -0.15 -18.81
N ASN A 166 18.73 -0.81 -19.29
CA ASN A 166 18.61 -1.83 -20.35
C ASN A 166 18.01 -3.11 -19.74
N TYR A 167 16.70 -3.36 -19.95
CA TYR A 167 15.99 -4.53 -19.37
C TYR A 167 16.37 -5.88 -19.99
N ALA A 168 17.26 -5.89 -20.99
CA ALA A 168 17.86 -7.13 -21.48
C ALA A 168 18.69 -7.83 -20.38
N ASN A 169 19.19 -7.07 -19.41
CA ASN A 169 19.90 -7.59 -18.25
C ASN A 169 19.51 -6.81 -16.98
N PRO A 170 18.46 -7.25 -16.23
CA PRO A 170 18.02 -6.57 -15.02
C PRO A 170 19.08 -6.57 -13.90
N TYR A 171 20.14 -7.39 -14.03
CA TYR A 171 21.25 -7.47 -13.09
C TYR A 171 22.43 -6.57 -13.47
N GLN A 172 22.41 -5.92 -14.62
CA GLN A 172 23.38 -4.88 -14.97
C GLN A 172 22.98 -3.60 -14.24
N GLN A 173 23.37 -3.52 -12.98
CA GLN A 173 23.43 -2.25 -12.27
C GLN A 173 24.44 -1.39 -13.02
N VAL A 174 23.99 -0.31 -13.66
CA VAL A 174 24.89 0.76 -14.08
C VAL A 174 25.57 1.22 -12.79
N PRO A 175 26.89 1.10 -12.65
CA PRO A 175 27.58 1.51 -11.43
C PRO A 175 27.22 2.98 -11.20
N TYR A 176 26.66 3.27 -10.02
CA TYR A 176 26.42 4.63 -9.57
C TYR A 176 27.80 5.26 -9.35
N ASN A 177 28.33 5.91 -10.36
CA ASN A 177 29.48 6.80 -10.21
C ASN A 177 28.96 8.04 -9.47
N GLY A 178 29.00 7.97 -8.14
CA GLY A 178 28.67 9.07 -7.21
C GLY A 178 29.68 10.20 -7.27
N GLY A 179 29.84 10.81 -8.42
CA GLY A 179 30.60 12.03 -8.62
C GLY A 179 29.69 13.24 -8.42
N TYR A 180 29.33 13.56 -7.20
CA TYR A 180 28.98 14.94 -6.88
C TYR A 180 30.26 15.78 -6.85
N SER A 181 30.68 16.28 -8.01
CA SER A 181 31.55 17.45 -8.03
C SER A 181 30.72 18.62 -7.48
N HIS A 182 30.97 19.01 -6.23
CA HIS A 182 30.63 20.32 -5.76
C HIS A 182 31.36 21.33 -6.66
N GLN A 183 30.68 21.88 -7.66
CA GLN A 183 31.10 23.13 -8.26
C GLN A 183 30.64 24.26 -7.33
N GLN A 184 31.66 24.87 -6.77
CA GLN A 184 31.59 26.13 -6.01
C GLN A 184 31.07 27.27 -6.90
#